data_d7430afdac5ba1514f73687349542eb4
#
_entry.id   d7430afdac5ba1514f73687349542eb4
#
_cell.length_a   1.000
_cell.length_b   1.000
_cell.length_c   1.000
_cell.angle_alpha   90.00
_cell.angle_beta   90.00
_cell.angle_gamma   90.00
#
_symmetry.space_group_name_H-M   'P 1'
#
loop_
_entity.id
_entity.type
_entity.pdbx_description
1 polymer ?
#
loop_
_entity_poly.entity_id
_entity_poly.type
_entity_poly.pdbx_seq_one_letter_code
_entity_poly.pdbx_strand_id
1 'polypeptide(L)'
;MKRCFFIFTMVLSSVVLFSCSEENESNEEDVVQRTIVDLIPKKKSITLTDNQKTLMNNCNDFAFNLYRQVHHKTGSHVLSPLSVAFILSLINNGAEGTTSDEIMEVLGFNEANKAEVNKFCANLIENAPNIDPNVQIYCANALFVNKEYTLLSDFENDSRNYYHAEAKSLDFSDSSSADEINEWCREKTDGNIRYMLEKSDPSKIAYLLNAIFFKATWTDQFDPKHTRTESFHREDGSTAQLPMMQRYAMALVSYDDNYTSICLPYSSGAFNMYVLLPDKGCTTSQIVENLNAESFNKMIARTEKRKLQIKIPRFTASLNIDLKETLTQMGIKSLFTEQAELPYITKQKLFISEIRHSAKIEVDEQGTKTAAVTMAEIAATAAEPPKDFIADRPFVYLIQENTSGAIFFIGTYMGD
;
A
#
# COMPACT_ATOMS: atom_id res chain seq x y z
N MET A 1 23.18 21.98 68.25
CA MET A 1 22.24 22.27 69.39
C MET A 1 20.87 21.67 69.05
N LYS A 2 20.40 20.85 70.02
CA LYS A 2 19.01 20.40 70.29
C LYS A 2 18.34 19.55 69.20
N ARG A 3 18.23 18.21 69.35
CA ARG A 3 17.37 17.34 70.18
C ARG A 3 16.03 17.09 69.49
N CYS A 4 15.86 15.84 69.03
CA CYS A 4 15.06 14.72 69.59
C CYS A 4 13.57 15.01 69.82
N PHE A 5 12.70 14.22 69.21
CA PHE A 5 11.73 13.42 69.96
C PHE A 5 11.13 12.28 69.15
N PHE A 6 11.27 11.07 69.74
CA PHE A 6 10.55 9.85 69.41
C PHE A 6 9.13 9.91 70.01
N ILE A 7 8.11 9.44 69.34
CA ILE A 7 6.92 8.90 69.99
C ILE A 7 6.51 7.61 69.32
N PHE A 8 6.63 6.55 70.08
CA PHE A 8 6.11 5.22 69.94
C PHE A 8 4.67 5.19 70.45
N THR A 9 3.70 4.70 69.70
CA THR A 9 2.40 4.35 70.26
C THR A 9 1.96 3.01 69.80
N MET A 10 1.85 2.08 70.67
CA MET A 10 1.38 0.73 70.67
C MET A 10 -0.10 0.74 71.04
N VAL A 11 -1.01 0.13 70.26
CA VAL A 11 -2.37 -0.27 70.70
C VAL A 11 -2.82 -1.43 69.87
N LEU A 12 -2.87 -2.59 70.41
CA LEU A 12 -3.94 -3.40 70.93
C LEU A 12 -4.81 -4.13 69.90
N SER A 13 -4.64 -5.42 69.95
CA SER A 13 -5.41 -6.46 69.32
C SER A 13 -6.90 -6.47 69.81
N SER A 14 -7.82 -6.63 68.78
CA SER A 14 -9.12 -7.23 69.08
C SER A 14 -9.47 -8.21 68.00
N VAL A 15 -9.52 -9.47 68.42
CA VAL A 15 -10.02 -10.61 67.64
C VAL A 15 -11.53 -10.48 67.56
N VAL A 16 -12.06 -10.43 66.35
CA VAL A 16 -13.47 -10.71 66.10
C VAL A 16 -13.56 -11.84 65.05
N LEU A 17 -14.02 -12.97 65.54
CA LEU A 17 -14.43 -14.08 64.69
C LEU A 17 -15.74 -13.72 64.01
N PHE A 18 -15.79 -13.75 62.70
CA PHE A 18 -17.05 -13.90 61.94
C PHE A 18 -16.85 -14.86 60.76
N SER A 19 -17.72 -15.76 60.75
CA SER A 19 -18.33 -16.67 59.79
C SER A 19 -17.94 -16.59 58.32
N CYS A 20 -17.69 -17.78 57.75
CA CYS A 20 -17.57 -18.09 56.31
C CYS A 20 -18.75 -17.54 55.51
N SER A 21 -18.43 -16.81 54.46
CA SER A 21 -19.15 -16.81 53.18
C SER A 21 -18.09 -16.87 52.07
N GLU A 22 -18.28 -17.80 51.15
CA GLU A 22 -17.46 -17.99 49.94
C GLU A 22 -17.49 -16.70 49.11
N GLU A 23 -16.38 -15.92 49.12
CA GLU A 23 -16.14 -14.90 48.13
C GLU A 23 -15.11 -15.46 47.14
N ASN A 24 -15.51 -15.47 45.87
CA ASN A 24 -14.67 -15.78 44.75
C ASN A 24 -13.40 -14.90 44.78
N GLU A 25 -12.25 -15.51 44.95
CA GLU A 25 -10.97 -14.92 44.63
C GLU A 25 -10.92 -14.67 43.10
N SER A 26 -11.34 -13.48 42.68
CA SER A 26 -10.97 -12.99 41.35
C SER A 26 -9.47 -12.70 41.36
N ASN A 27 -8.69 -13.55 40.73
CA ASN A 27 -7.23 -13.46 40.65
C ASN A 27 -6.82 -12.05 40.19
N GLU A 28 -5.94 -11.40 40.96
CA GLU A 28 -5.32 -10.12 40.58
C GLU A 28 -4.62 -10.20 39.22
N GLU A 29 -4.17 -11.39 38.79
CA GLU A 29 -3.62 -11.66 37.47
C GLU A 29 -4.66 -11.46 36.37
N ASP A 30 -5.91 -11.86 36.56
CA ASP A 30 -7.00 -11.66 35.59
C ASP A 30 -7.40 -10.19 35.43
N VAL A 31 -7.32 -9.41 36.50
CA VAL A 31 -7.61 -7.96 36.47
C VAL A 31 -6.48 -7.21 35.74
N VAL A 32 -5.22 -7.56 36.00
CA VAL A 32 -4.04 -6.97 35.34
C VAL A 32 -4.04 -7.35 33.86
N GLN A 33 -4.38 -8.59 33.52
CA GLN A 33 -4.43 -9.05 32.13
C GLN A 33 -5.58 -8.39 31.35
N ARG A 34 -6.76 -8.18 31.95
CA ARG A 34 -7.86 -7.40 31.35
C ARG A 34 -7.49 -5.93 31.18
N THR A 35 -6.81 -5.31 32.13
CA THR A 35 -6.38 -3.92 32.04
C THR A 35 -5.31 -3.70 30.97
N ILE A 36 -4.42 -4.68 30.73
CA ILE A 36 -3.41 -4.62 29.67
C ILE A 36 -4.06 -4.81 28.28
N VAL A 37 -5.05 -5.69 28.17
CA VAL A 37 -5.79 -5.91 26.90
C VAL A 37 -6.61 -4.67 26.51
N ASP A 38 -7.13 -3.91 27.48
CA ASP A 38 -7.85 -2.66 27.21
C ASP A 38 -6.93 -1.46 26.90
N LEU A 39 -5.64 -1.57 27.23
CA LEU A 39 -4.61 -0.54 26.89
C LEU A 39 -3.96 -0.77 25.53
N ILE A 40 -4.13 -1.93 24.89
CA ILE A 40 -3.72 -2.14 23.50
C ILE A 40 -4.75 -1.43 22.62
N PRO A 41 -4.38 -0.39 21.86
CA PRO A 41 -5.31 0.26 20.94
C PRO A 41 -5.96 -0.83 20.08
N LYS A 42 -7.30 -0.92 20.09
CA LYS A 42 -8.00 -1.86 19.22
C LYS A 42 -7.49 -1.62 17.81
N LYS A 43 -6.87 -2.64 17.21
CA LYS A 43 -6.35 -2.60 15.85
C LYS A 43 -7.50 -2.15 14.95
N LYS A 44 -7.38 -0.97 14.34
CA LYS A 44 -8.35 -0.51 13.38
C LYS A 44 -8.32 -1.48 12.18
N SER A 45 -9.45 -1.70 11.56
CA SER A 45 -9.58 -2.60 10.41
C SER A 45 -10.50 -1.97 9.37
N ILE A 46 -10.21 -2.20 8.10
CA ILE A 46 -11.12 -1.86 7.02
C ILE A 46 -12.15 -2.99 6.91
N THR A 47 -13.38 -2.68 7.28
CA THR A 47 -14.48 -3.65 7.19
C THR A 47 -15.14 -3.54 5.82
N LEU A 48 -15.16 -4.65 5.08
CA LEU A 48 -15.80 -4.77 3.79
C LEU A 48 -17.09 -5.56 3.90
N THR A 49 -18.17 -5.10 3.26
CA THR A 49 -19.38 -5.91 3.02
C THR A 49 -19.04 -7.04 2.05
N ASP A 50 -19.93 -8.04 1.92
CA ASP A 50 -19.67 -9.17 1.01
C ASP A 50 -19.56 -8.72 -0.45
N ASN A 51 -20.38 -7.75 -0.89
CA ASN A 51 -20.22 -7.14 -2.22
C ASN A 51 -18.87 -6.44 -2.36
N GLN A 52 -18.42 -5.69 -1.35
CA GLN A 52 -17.12 -5.03 -1.36
C GLN A 52 -15.94 -6.02 -1.36
N LYS A 53 -16.07 -7.19 -0.73
CA LYS A 53 -15.06 -8.25 -0.83
C LYS A 53 -14.94 -8.79 -2.25
N THR A 54 -16.07 -8.93 -2.95
CA THR A 54 -16.07 -9.32 -4.38
C THR A 54 -15.37 -8.26 -5.21
N LEU A 55 -15.70 -6.98 -5.03
CA LEU A 55 -15.02 -5.88 -5.70
C LEU A 55 -13.51 -5.85 -5.40
N MET A 56 -13.12 -6.16 -4.15
CA MET A 56 -11.71 -6.22 -3.75
C MET A 56 -10.96 -7.34 -4.45
N ASN A 57 -11.54 -8.53 -4.56
CA ASN A 57 -10.95 -9.63 -5.29
C ASN A 57 -10.74 -9.27 -6.77
N ASN A 58 -11.73 -8.63 -7.40
CA ASN A 58 -11.64 -8.15 -8.78
C ASN A 58 -10.57 -7.05 -8.94
N CYS A 59 -10.47 -6.11 -7.97
CA CYS A 59 -9.38 -5.14 -7.92
C CYS A 59 -8.00 -5.80 -7.85
N ASN A 60 -7.86 -6.88 -7.09
CA ASN A 60 -6.60 -7.60 -7.00
C ASN A 60 -6.29 -8.35 -8.31
N ASP A 61 -7.27 -8.91 -9.00
CA ASP A 61 -7.07 -9.48 -10.34
C ASP A 61 -6.69 -8.41 -11.36
N PHE A 62 -7.38 -7.26 -11.35
CA PHE A 62 -6.97 -6.09 -12.13
C PHE A 62 -5.53 -5.66 -11.81
N ALA A 63 -5.15 -5.68 -10.53
CA ALA A 63 -3.80 -5.30 -10.11
C ALA A 63 -2.71 -6.15 -10.77
N PHE A 64 -2.87 -7.47 -10.79
CA PHE A 64 -1.92 -8.37 -11.43
C PHE A 64 -1.95 -8.23 -12.95
N ASN A 65 -3.14 -8.07 -13.55
CA ASN A 65 -3.29 -7.87 -14.99
C ASN A 65 -2.61 -6.57 -15.44
N LEU A 66 -2.84 -5.47 -14.74
CA LEU A 66 -2.20 -4.18 -15.06
C LEU A 66 -0.68 -4.25 -14.88
N TYR A 67 -0.22 -4.85 -13.75
CA TYR A 67 1.21 -4.96 -13.49
C TYR A 67 1.92 -5.80 -14.55
N ARG A 68 1.30 -6.87 -15.04
CA ARG A 68 1.82 -7.72 -16.11
C ARG A 68 2.06 -6.96 -17.42
N GLN A 69 1.27 -5.91 -17.70
CA GLN A 69 1.47 -5.04 -18.87
C GLN A 69 2.60 -4.00 -18.65
N VAL A 70 2.95 -3.70 -17.39
CA VAL A 70 3.89 -2.61 -17.07
C VAL A 70 5.28 -3.14 -16.69
N HIS A 71 5.40 -4.36 -16.18
CA HIS A 71 6.63 -4.88 -15.55
C HIS A 71 7.83 -5.03 -16.50
N HIS A 72 7.61 -5.09 -17.82
CA HIS A 72 8.69 -5.20 -18.83
C HIS A 72 9.59 -3.95 -18.94
N LYS A 73 9.30 -2.91 -18.16
CA LYS A 73 10.17 -1.73 -18.09
C LYS A 73 11.49 -2.10 -17.45
N THR A 74 12.57 -1.58 -18.00
CA THR A 74 13.91 -1.73 -17.43
C THR A 74 14.05 -0.90 -16.17
N GLY A 75 14.76 -1.45 -15.17
CA GLY A 75 15.01 -0.78 -13.90
C GLY A 75 13.97 -1.06 -12.81
N SER A 76 14.29 -0.62 -11.61
CA SER A 76 13.42 -0.74 -10.44
C SER A 76 12.23 0.18 -10.57
N HIS A 77 11.04 -0.32 -10.30
CA HIS A 77 9.81 0.47 -10.39
C HIS A 77 8.74 -0.02 -9.41
N VAL A 78 7.74 0.83 -9.19
CA VAL A 78 6.58 0.54 -8.36
C VAL A 78 5.33 1.08 -9.03
N LEU A 79 4.27 0.28 -9.02
CA LEU A 79 2.93 0.64 -9.49
C LEU A 79 1.96 0.54 -8.31
N SER A 80 0.96 1.42 -8.26
CA SER A 80 -0.19 1.25 -7.38
C SER A 80 -1.45 0.94 -8.19
N PRO A 81 -1.75 -0.32 -8.41
CA PRO A 81 -2.92 -0.70 -9.22
C PRO A 81 -4.24 -0.26 -8.57
N LEU A 82 -4.33 -0.31 -7.24
CA LEU A 82 -5.53 0.12 -6.52
C LEU A 82 -5.84 1.60 -6.76
N SER A 83 -4.82 2.46 -6.77
CA SER A 83 -5.04 3.88 -7.03
C SER A 83 -5.40 4.16 -8.50
N VAL A 84 -4.94 3.31 -9.43
CA VAL A 84 -5.41 3.34 -10.83
C VAL A 84 -6.88 2.89 -10.91
N ALA A 85 -7.29 1.88 -10.15
CA ALA A 85 -8.70 1.49 -10.06
C ALA A 85 -9.57 2.62 -9.51
N PHE A 86 -9.10 3.38 -8.53
CA PHE A 86 -9.82 4.56 -8.01
C PHE A 86 -10.04 5.61 -9.09
N ILE A 87 -9.01 5.93 -9.88
CA ILE A 87 -9.15 7.00 -10.89
C ILE A 87 -9.99 6.55 -12.10
N LEU A 88 -9.95 5.26 -12.45
CA LEU A 88 -10.86 4.70 -13.44
C LEU A 88 -12.31 4.67 -12.95
N SER A 89 -12.54 4.35 -11.68
CA SER A 89 -13.87 4.41 -11.06
C SER A 89 -14.39 5.84 -10.94
N LEU A 90 -13.51 6.81 -10.66
CA LEU A 90 -13.83 8.23 -10.69
C LEU A 90 -14.36 8.66 -12.05
N ILE A 91 -13.62 8.38 -13.13
CA ILE A 91 -14.04 8.80 -14.47
C ILE A 91 -15.30 8.06 -14.92
N ASN A 92 -15.51 6.83 -14.44
CA ASN A 92 -16.72 6.05 -14.71
C ASN A 92 -18.00 6.68 -14.17
N ASN A 93 -17.94 7.52 -13.12
CA ASN A 93 -19.09 8.29 -12.67
C ASN A 93 -19.62 9.23 -13.77
N GLY A 94 -18.72 9.75 -14.58
CA GLY A 94 -19.04 10.61 -15.71
C GLY A 94 -19.36 9.89 -17.00
N ALA A 95 -19.13 8.57 -17.06
CA ALA A 95 -19.28 7.76 -18.28
C ALA A 95 -20.66 7.10 -18.40
N GLU A 96 -21.06 6.78 -19.61
CA GLU A 96 -22.19 5.89 -19.91
C GLU A 96 -21.85 5.01 -21.11
N GLY A 97 -22.76 4.11 -21.49
CA GLY A 97 -22.67 3.28 -22.69
C GLY A 97 -21.36 2.48 -22.76
N THR A 98 -20.79 2.41 -23.95
CA THR A 98 -19.57 1.65 -24.25
C THR A 98 -18.41 2.06 -23.37
N THR A 99 -18.25 3.36 -23.07
CA THR A 99 -17.12 3.82 -22.24
C THR A 99 -17.23 3.32 -20.79
N SER A 100 -18.42 3.32 -20.21
CA SER A 100 -18.66 2.75 -18.90
C SER A 100 -18.46 1.24 -18.90
N ASP A 101 -18.98 0.55 -19.89
CA ASP A 101 -18.87 -0.92 -20.00
C ASP A 101 -17.42 -1.38 -20.09
N GLU A 102 -16.60 -0.75 -20.96
CA GLU A 102 -15.17 -1.03 -21.09
C GLU A 102 -14.41 -0.83 -19.76
N ILE A 103 -14.69 0.25 -19.02
CA ILE A 103 -14.05 0.53 -17.72
C ILE A 103 -14.46 -0.54 -16.71
N MET A 104 -15.76 -0.85 -16.60
CA MET A 104 -16.27 -1.81 -15.63
C MET A 104 -15.77 -3.23 -15.94
N GLU A 105 -15.68 -3.62 -17.21
CA GLU A 105 -15.14 -4.90 -17.62
C GLU A 105 -13.67 -5.05 -17.22
N VAL A 106 -12.84 -4.05 -17.52
CA VAL A 106 -11.40 -4.08 -17.19
C VAL A 106 -11.16 -4.12 -15.69
N LEU A 107 -11.99 -3.44 -14.88
CA LEU A 107 -11.95 -3.49 -13.43
C LEU A 107 -12.58 -4.77 -12.85
N GLY A 108 -13.33 -5.53 -13.65
CA GLY A 108 -14.12 -6.68 -13.19
C GLY A 108 -15.33 -6.30 -12.35
N PHE A 109 -15.92 -5.12 -12.55
CA PHE A 109 -17.03 -4.57 -11.76
C PHE A 109 -18.40 -4.68 -12.44
N ASN A 110 -18.54 -5.53 -13.46
CA ASN A 110 -19.72 -5.62 -14.31
C ASN A 110 -21.04 -5.86 -13.54
N GLU A 111 -20.97 -6.58 -12.42
CA GLU A 111 -22.14 -6.91 -11.58
C GLU A 111 -22.48 -5.81 -10.56
N ALA A 112 -21.65 -4.77 -10.45
CA ALA A 112 -21.83 -3.69 -9.48
C ALA A 112 -22.42 -2.45 -10.15
N ASN A 113 -23.23 -1.69 -9.39
CA ASN A 113 -23.65 -0.35 -9.84
C ASN A 113 -22.64 0.71 -9.35
N LYS A 114 -22.66 1.89 -9.98
CA LYS A 114 -21.75 2.98 -9.68
C LYS A 114 -21.79 3.42 -8.21
N ALA A 115 -22.95 3.39 -7.56
CA ALA A 115 -23.07 3.79 -6.16
C ALA A 115 -22.39 2.80 -5.20
N GLU A 116 -22.37 1.49 -5.52
CA GLU A 116 -21.63 0.48 -4.76
C GLU A 116 -20.12 0.65 -4.95
N VAL A 117 -19.66 0.88 -6.19
CA VAL A 117 -18.26 1.16 -6.50
C VAL A 117 -17.78 2.42 -5.78
N ASN A 118 -18.56 3.51 -5.80
CA ASN A 118 -18.25 4.75 -5.09
C ASN A 118 -18.07 4.53 -3.59
N LYS A 119 -19.00 3.80 -2.94
CA LYS A 119 -18.89 3.47 -1.52
C LYS A 119 -17.70 2.58 -1.20
N PHE A 120 -17.37 1.65 -2.09
CA PHE A 120 -16.20 0.79 -1.96
C PHE A 120 -14.90 1.62 -2.04
N CYS A 121 -14.75 2.47 -3.04
CA CYS A 121 -13.58 3.32 -3.19
C CYS A 121 -13.44 4.30 -2.01
N ALA A 122 -14.53 4.98 -1.63
CA ALA A 122 -14.54 5.89 -0.48
C ALA A 122 -14.11 5.19 0.81
N ASN A 123 -14.63 3.97 1.08
CA ASN A 123 -14.25 3.19 2.26
C ASN A 123 -12.73 2.95 2.33
N LEU A 124 -12.10 2.58 1.22
CA LEU A 124 -10.66 2.33 1.19
C LEU A 124 -9.84 3.64 1.28
N ILE A 125 -10.22 4.68 0.54
CA ILE A 125 -9.53 5.97 0.52
C ILE A 125 -9.56 6.65 1.90
N GLU A 126 -10.69 6.59 2.60
CA GLU A 126 -10.85 7.21 3.91
C GLU A 126 -10.17 6.44 5.03
N ASN A 127 -10.24 5.11 4.99
CA ASN A 127 -9.81 4.30 6.13
C ASN A 127 -8.35 3.86 6.06
N ALA A 128 -7.78 3.60 4.88
CA ALA A 128 -6.41 3.10 4.78
C ALA A 128 -5.36 4.05 5.39
N PRO A 129 -5.41 5.39 5.20
CA PRO A 129 -4.47 6.30 5.85
C PRO A 129 -4.63 6.39 7.37
N ASN A 130 -5.78 5.96 7.89
CA ASN A 130 -6.16 6.11 9.30
C ASN A 130 -6.07 4.80 10.11
N ILE A 131 -5.68 3.69 9.48
CA ILE A 131 -5.65 2.38 10.11
C ILE A 131 -4.51 2.23 11.13
N ASP A 132 -3.38 2.88 10.85
CA ASP A 132 -2.18 2.82 11.66
C ASP A 132 -1.47 4.19 11.66
N PRO A 133 -1.21 4.80 12.82
CA PRO A 133 -0.60 6.14 12.91
C PRO A 133 0.85 6.20 12.41
N ASN A 134 1.52 5.06 12.30
CA ASN A 134 2.90 4.95 11.81
C ASN A 134 2.97 4.58 10.32
N VAL A 135 1.83 4.60 9.64
CA VAL A 135 1.72 4.40 8.19
C VAL A 135 1.20 5.68 7.56
N GLN A 136 1.92 6.19 6.60
CA GLN A 136 1.54 7.37 5.81
C GLN A 136 1.24 6.92 4.39
N ILE A 137 0.01 7.15 3.96
CA ILE A 137 -0.43 6.91 2.58
C ILE A 137 -1.00 8.23 2.08
N TYR A 138 -0.39 8.75 1.03
CA TYR A 138 -0.90 9.92 0.32
C TYR A 138 -1.38 9.45 -1.05
N CYS A 139 -2.68 9.47 -1.28
CA CYS A 139 -3.30 9.14 -2.55
C CYS A 139 -4.03 10.38 -3.07
N ALA A 140 -3.61 10.87 -4.22
CA ALA A 140 -4.16 12.06 -4.85
C ALA A 140 -4.71 11.72 -6.24
N ASN A 141 -5.94 12.13 -6.50
CA ASN A 141 -6.63 11.94 -7.76
C ASN A 141 -7.08 13.29 -8.32
N ALA A 142 -6.95 13.50 -9.61
CA ALA A 142 -7.47 14.72 -10.25
C ALA A 142 -7.90 14.48 -11.70
N LEU A 143 -8.91 15.23 -12.12
CA LEU A 143 -9.26 15.46 -13.51
C LEU A 143 -9.04 16.94 -13.83
N PHE A 144 -8.05 17.25 -14.66
CA PHE A 144 -7.87 18.57 -15.22
C PHE A 144 -8.36 18.58 -16.67
N VAL A 145 -9.31 19.47 -16.97
CA VAL A 145 -9.81 19.64 -18.34
C VAL A 145 -9.37 21.01 -18.89
N ASN A 146 -9.25 21.11 -20.22
CA ASN A 146 -8.91 22.39 -20.83
C ASN A 146 -10.00 23.44 -20.52
N LYS A 147 -9.62 24.70 -20.34
CA LYS A 147 -10.49 25.83 -19.93
C LYS A 147 -11.78 25.99 -20.76
N GLU A 148 -11.79 25.45 -21.98
CA GLU A 148 -12.95 25.48 -22.85
C GLU A 148 -14.08 24.53 -22.42
N TYR A 149 -13.79 23.63 -21.47
CA TYR A 149 -14.73 22.64 -20.96
C TYR A 149 -15.25 23.04 -19.58
N THR A 150 -16.57 23.09 -19.45
CA THR A 150 -17.22 23.35 -18.16
C THR A 150 -17.66 22.06 -17.52
N LEU A 151 -17.12 21.78 -16.33
CA LEU A 151 -17.48 20.61 -15.55
C LEU A 151 -18.87 20.74 -14.96
N LEU A 152 -19.56 19.61 -14.80
CA LEU A 152 -20.86 19.56 -14.13
C LEU A 152 -20.65 19.43 -12.61
N SER A 153 -21.42 20.21 -11.86
CA SER A 153 -21.33 20.30 -10.40
C SER A 153 -21.55 18.95 -9.70
N ASP A 154 -22.41 18.10 -10.24
CA ASP A 154 -22.66 16.77 -9.68
C ASP A 154 -21.41 15.90 -9.78
N PHE A 155 -20.71 15.92 -10.92
CA PHE A 155 -19.44 15.21 -11.10
C PHE A 155 -18.34 15.76 -10.18
N GLU A 156 -18.22 17.07 -10.03
CA GLU A 156 -17.26 17.69 -9.10
C GLU A 156 -17.54 17.29 -7.65
N ASN A 157 -18.83 17.20 -7.26
CA ASN A 157 -19.23 16.76 -5.93
C ASN A 157 -18.92 15.28 -5.68
N ASP A 158 -19.24 14.40 -6.63
CA ASP A 158 -18.94 12.98 -6.53
C ASP A 158 -17.43 12.73 -6.49
N SER A 159 -16.66 13.44 -7.31
CA SER A 159 -15.20 13.41 -7.31
C SER A 159 -14.62 13.72 -5.93
N ARG A 160 -15.13 14.77 -5.30
CA ARG A 160 -14.69 15.20 -3.97
C ARG A 160 -15.13 14.24 -2.87
N ASN A 161 -16.40 13.82 -2.90
CA ASN A 161 -17.03 13.09 -1.81
C ASN A 161 -16.58 11.61 -1.75
N TYR A 162 -16.37 10.97 -2.90
CA TYR A 162 -16.05 9.54 -2.94
C TYR A 162 -14.57 9.23 -3.22
N TYR A 163 -13.87 10.17 -3.88
CA TYR A 163 -12.49 9.92 -4.34
C TYR A 163 -11.46 10.88 -3.77
N HIS A 164 -11.89 11.87 -2.96
CA HIS A 164 -11.07 13.00 -2.50
C HIS A 164 -10.32 13.66 -3.65
N ALA A 165 -10.93 13.64 -4.83
CA ALA A 165 -10.32 14.09 -6.07
C ALA A 165 -10.61 15.55 -6.36
N GLU A 166 -9.69 16.21 -7.05
CA GLU A 166 -9.88 17.52 -7.62
C GLU A 166 -10.35 17.40 -9.08
N ALA A 167 -11.42 18.10 -9.43
CA ALA A 167 -11.87 18.26 -10.81
C ALA A 167 -11.87 19.75 -11.14
N LYS A 168 -11.08 20.19 -12.14
CA LYS A 168 -10.82 21.59 -12.41
C LYS A 168 -10.52 21.86 -13.87
N SER A 169 -10.94 23.04 -14.38
CA SER A 169 -10.54 23.53 -15.70
C SER A 169 -9.29 24.39 -15.61
N LEU A 170 -8.32 24.15 -16.51
CA LEU A 170 -7.06 24.87 -16.63
C LEU A 170 -6.79 25.31 -18.07
N ASP A 171 -6.06 26.40 -18.25
CA ASP A 171 -5.61 26.85 -19.57
C ASP A 171 -4.34 26.10 -20.00
N PHE A 172 -4.47 25.01 -20.74
CA PHE A 172 -3.32 24.23 -21.18
C PHE A 172 -2.42 24.96 -22.20
N SER A 173 -2.84 26.13 -22.70
CA SER A 173 -1.96 27.03 -23.49
C SER A 173 -1.04 27.90 -22.63
N ASP A 174 -1.34 28.03 -21.34
CA ASP A 174 -0.46 28.68 -20.38
C ASP A 174 0.59 27.71 -19.88
N SER A 175 1.87 28.08 -20.02
CA SER A 175 2.99 27.28 -19.54
C SER A 175 2.97 27.04 -18.02
N SER A 176 2.31 27.92 -17.24
CA SER A 176 2.16 27.79 -15.80
C SER A 176 1.22 26.67 -15.39
N SER A 177 0.39 26.13 -16.28
CA SER A 177 -0.54 25.05 -15.96
C SER A 177 0.16 23.75 -15.57
N ALA A 178 1.31 23.46 -16.15
CA ALA A 178 2.11 22.31 -15.72
C ALA A 178 2.69 22.52 -14.31
N ASP A 179 3.10 23.74 -13.98
CA ASP A 179 3.59 24.09 -12.64
C ASP A 179 2.47 23.97 -11.60
N GLU A 180 1.25 24.41 -11.94
CA GLU A 180 0.06 24.28 -11.08
C GLU A 180 -0.27 22.80 -10.82
N ILE A 181 -0.23 21.94 -11.85
CA ILE A 181 -0.43 20.51 -11.72
C ILE A 181 0.68 19.86 -10.86
N ASN A 182 1.93 20.23 -11.06
CA ASN A 182 3.05 19.72 -10.29
C ASN A 182 2.99 20.18 -8.83
N GLU A 183 2.58 21.43 -8.58
CA GLU A 183 2.39 21.95 -7.22
C GLU A 183 1.23 21.23 -6.51
N TRP A 184 0.10 20.99 -7.19
CA TRP A 184 -0.98 20.17 -6.68
C TRP A 184 -0.46 18.77 -6.26
N CYS A 185 0.30 18.11 -7.12
CA CYS A 185 0.87 16.81 -6.83
C CYS A 185 1.80 16.86 -5.61
N ARG A 186 2.68 17.86 -5.54
CA ARG A 186 3.60 18.09 -4.43
C ARG A 186 2.85 18.28 -3.11
N GLU A 187 1.82 19.11 -3.08
CA GLU A 187 1.02 19.38 -1.89
C GLU A 187 0.27 18.13 -1.41
N LYS A 188 -0.40 17.42 -2.33
CA LYS A 188 -1.19 16.22 -2.01
C LYS A 188 -0.35 15.02 -1.58
N THR A 189 0.94 15.00 -1.93
CA THR A 189 1.87 13.92 -1.55
C THR A 189 2.91 14.35 -0.50
N ASP A 190 2.67 15.45 0.22
CA ASP A 190 3.58 15.99 1.25
C ASP A 190 5.03 16.16 0.72
N GLY A 191 5.18 16.66 -0.50
CA GLY A 191 6.46 16.90 -1.15
C GLY A 191 7.19 15.66 -1.69
N ASN A 192 6.61 14.47 -1.56
CA ASN A 192 7.27 13.22 -1.93
C ASN A 192 7.25 12.95 -3.44
N ILE A 193 6.22 13.42 -4.16
CA ILE A 193 6.14 13.39 -5.62
C ILE A 193 6.05 14.84 -6.11
N ARG A 194 7.06 15.26 -6.87
CA ARG A 194 7.22 16.68 -7.25
C ARG A 194 6.89 16.97 -8.71
N TYR A 195 6.90 15.92 -9.53
CA TYR A 195 6.71 16.06 -10.98
C TYR A 195 5.69 15.06 -11.47
N MET A 196 4.67 15.57 -12.13
CA MET A 196 3.64 14.84 -12.85
C MET A 196 3.77 15.08 -14.35
N LEU A 197 3.91 16.34 -14.75
CA LEU A 197 4.05 16.79 -16.12
C LEU A 197 5.29 17.65 -16.29
N GLU A 198 6.00 17.48 -17.40
CA GLU A 198 7.11 18.35 -17.78
C GLU A 198 6.58 19.68 -18.33
N LYS A 199 5.54 19.62 -19.12
CA LYS A 199 4.86 20.77 -19.73
C LYS A 199 3.39 20.46 -20.01
N SER A 200 2.54 21.48 -20.01
CA SER A 200 1.18 21.41 -20.54
C SER A 200 1.21 21.39 -22.06
N ASP A 201 0.20 20.75 -22.66
CA ASP A 201 0.03 20.66 -24.11
C ASP A 201 -1.35 21.22 -24.49
N PRO A 202 -1.40 22.36 -25.24
CA PRO A 202 -2.65 23.01 -25.65
C PRO A 202 -3.58 22.09 -26.48
N SER A 203 -3.04 21.07 -27.12
CA SER A 203 -3.81 20.11 -27.93
C SER A 203 -4.56 19.08 -27.08
N LYS A 204 -4.23 18.97 -25.79
CA LYS A 204 -4.88 18.04 -24.88
C LYS A 204 -6.23 18.57 -24.43
N ILE A 205 -7.19 17.66 -24.26
CA ILE A 205 -8.54 17.97 -23.78
C ILE A 205 -8.61 17.77 -22.26
N ALA A 206 -8.09 16.65 -21.78
CA ALA A 206 -8.13 16.31 -20.37
C ALA A 206 -6.92 15.47 -19.94
N TYR A 207 -6.42 15.78 -18.75
CA TYR A 207 -5.46 14.95 -18.01
C TYR A 207 -6.17 14.31 -16.83
N LEU A 208 -6.11 13.00 -16.76
CA LEU A 208 -6.53 12.22 -15.60
C LEU A 208 -5.27 11.82 -14.82
N LEU A 209 -5.14 12.31 -13.59
CA LEU A 209 -3.89 12.23 -12.83
C LEU A 209 -4.08 11.48 -11.51
N ASN A 210 -3.14 10.58 -11.23
CA ASN A 210 -3.08 9.86 -9.97
C ASN A 210 -1.64 9.87 -9.43
N ALA A 211 -1.48 10.26 -8.17
CA ALA A 211 -0.22 10.23 -7.45
C ALA A 211 -0.38 9.50 -6.13
N ILE A 212 0.53 8.59 -5.81
CA ILE A 212 0.50 7.86 -4.55
C ILE A 212 1.90 7.67 -3.98
N PHE A 213 2.00 7.90 -2.68
CA PHE A 213 3.21 7.69 -1.90
C PHE A 213 2.90 6.86 -0.65
N PHE A 214 3.81 5.95 -0.31
CA PHE A 214 3.71 5.11 0.88
C PHE A 214 4.98 5.20 1.70
N LYS A 215 4.79 5.33 3.02
CA LYS A 215 5.84 5.35 4.01
C LYS A 215 5.35 4.72 5.31
N ALA A 216 6.07 3.71 5.82
CA ALA A 216 5.68 3.02 7.04
C ALA A 216 6.89 2.49 7.79
N THR A 217 6.79 2.36 9.13
CA THR A 217 7.83 1.73 9.94
C THR A 217 7.69 0.21 9.91
N TRP A 218 8.81 -0.54 9.95
CA TRP A 218 8.75 -1.99 10.16
C TRP A 218 8.24 -2.32 11.57
N THR A 219 7.48 -3.40 11.72
CA THR A 219 7.17 -3.98 13.04
C THR A 219 8.47 -4.32 13.77
N ASP A 220 9.35 -5.04 13.09
CA ASP A 220 10.71 -5.31 13.53
C ASP A 220 11.69 -4.56 12.62
N GLN A 221 12.37 -3.57 13.14
CA GLN A 221 13.28 -2.72 12.39
C GLN A 221 14.62 -3.43 12.12
N PHE A 222 15.32 -2.99 11.08
CA PHE A 222 16.73 -3.34 10.88
C PHE A 222 17.61 -2.35 11.65
N ASP A 223 18.68 -2.82 12.30
CA ASP A 223 19.67 -1.94 12.92
C ASP A 223 20.60 -1.40 11.82
N PRO A 224 20.69 -0.07 11.63
CA PRO A 224 21.59 0.53 10.65
C PRO A 224 23.06 0.13 10.85
N LYS A 225 23.47 -0.22 12.09
CA LYS A 225 24.83 -0.71 12.38
C LYS A 225 25.12 -2.07 11.74
N HIS A 226 24.10 -2.82 11.38
CA HIS A 226 24.25 -4.12 10.73
C HIS A 226 24.09 -4.05 9.21
N THR A 227 23.73 -2.90 8.64
CA THR A 227 23.73 -2.71 7.18
C THR A 227 25.17 -2.74 6.65
N ARG A 228 25.40 -3.55 5.63
CA ARG A 228 26.71 -3.73 4.99
C ARG A 228 26.57 -3.58 3.48
N THR A 229 27.59 -3.04 2.84
CA THR A 229 27.69 -3.05 1.38
C THR A 229 28.05 -4.46 0.94
N GLU A 230 27.14 -5.10 0.19
CA GLU A 230 27.29 -6.46 -0.31
C GLU A 230 26.97 -6.52 -1.81
N SER A 231 27.38 -7.61 -2.45
CA SER A 231 27.15 -7.83 -3.89
C SER A 231 25.67 -8.16 -4.16
N PHE A 232 25.10 -7.51 -5.16
CA PHE A 232 23.77 -7.77 -5.70
C PHE A 232 23.91 -8.20 -7.16
N HIS A 233 23.38 -9.36 -7.52
CA HIS A 233 23.55 -10.00 -8.82
C HIS A 233 22.33 -9.72 -9.71
N ARG A 234 22.48 -8.85 -10.69
CA ARG A 234 21.40 -8.47 -11.61
C ARG A 234 21.09 -9.57 -12.63
N GLU A 235 19.90 -9.54 -13.20
CA GLU A 235 19.46 -10.50 -14.23
C GLU A 235 20.27 -10.39 -15.53
N ASP A 236 20.88 -9.24 -15.83
CA ASP A 236 21.79 -9.04 -16.97
C ASP A 236 23.20 -9.63 -16.76
N GLY A 237 23.44 -10.25 -15.60
CA GLY A 237 24.72 -10.83 -15.20
C GLY A 237 25.70 -9.84 -14.57
N SER A 238 25.38 -8.54 -14.53
CA SER A 238 26.18 -7.55 -13.84
C SER A 238 26.03 -7.63 -12.32
N THR A 239 26.97 -7.06 -11.58
CA THR A 239 26.95 -7.02 -10.11
C THR A 239 27.03 -5.57 -9.64
N ALA A 240 26.14 -5.20 -8.73
CA ALA A 240 26.15 -3.93 -8.00
C ALA A 240 26.62 -4.14 -6.55
N GLN A 241 27.15 -3.09 -5.94
CA GLN A 241 27.45 -3.05 -4.50
C GLN A 241 26.36 -2.21 -3.82
N LEU A 242 25.50 -2.86 -3.02
CA LEU A 242 24.33 -2.23 -2.43
C LEU A 242 24.34 -2.30 -0.90
N PRO A 243 23.73 -1.33 -0.20
CA PRO A 243 23.56 -1.38 1.25
C PRO A 243 22.51 -2.44 1.59
N MET A 244 22.96 -3.60 2.03
CA MET A 244 22.11 -4.71 2.46
C MET A 244 21.80 -4.58 3.95
N MET A 245 20.55 -4.31 4.27
CA MET A 245 20.00 -4.34 5.63
C MET A 245 19.87 -5.78 6.07
N GLN A 246 20.23 -6.08 7.34
CA GLN A 246 20.15 -7.46 7.82
C GLN A 246 19.67 -7.54 9.27
N ARG A 247 18.94 -8.63 9.55
CA ARG A 247 18.51 -9.00 10.90
C ARG A 247 18.23 -10.50 11.01
N TYR A 248 18.24 -11.02 12.24
CA TYR A 248 17.67 -12.32 12.57
C TYR A 248 16.30 -12.13 13.19
N ALA A 249 15.26 -12.73 12.60
CA ALA A 249 13.90 -12.57 13.10
C ALA A 249 13.05 -13.81 12.80
N MET A 250 11.90 -13.88 13.51
CA MET A 250 10.81 -14.77 13.11
C MET A 250 10.05 -14.09 11.96
N ALA A 251 9.89 -14.80 10.84
CA ALA A 251 9.11 -14.30 9.71
C ALA A 251 8.21 -15.42 9.16
N LEU A 252 7.18 -15.01 8.44
CA LEU A 252 6.33 -15.91 7.65
C LEU A 252 6.97 -16.08 6.28
N VAL A 253 7.26 -17.32 5.91
CA VAL A 253 7.96 -17.71 4.67
C VAL A 253 7.15 -18.76 3.94
N SER A 254 7.04 -18.66 2.62
CA SER A 254 6.53 -19.70 1.73
C SER A 254 7.61 -20.10 0.73
N TYR A 255 7.67 -21.39 0.43
CA TYR A 255 8.55 -21.96 -0.58
C TYR A 255 7.68 -22.44 -1.73
N ASP A 256 7.77 -21.77 -2.87
CA ASP A 256 7.05 -22.08 -4.09
C ASP A 256 7.99 -22.65 -5.15
N ASP A 257 7.48 -23.14 -6.29
CA ASP A 257 8.28 -23.88 -7.28
C ASP A 257 9.44 -23.06 -7.90
N ASN A 258 9.26 -21.74 -8.02
CA ASN A 258 10.21 -20.85 -8.71
C ASN A 258 10.71 -19.68 -7.86
N TYR A 259 10.19 -19.53 -6.63
CA TYR A 259 10.59 -18.44 -5.72
C TYR A 259 10.35 -18.79 -4.27
N THR A 260 11.08 -18.13 -3.41
CA THR A 260 10.82 -18.10 -1.97
C THR A 260 10.21 -16.74 -1.62
N SER A 261 9.13 -16.72 -0.86
CA SER A 261 8.53 -15.47 -0.39
C SER A 261 8.71 -15.26 1.11
N ILE A 262 8.77 -13.98 1.52
CA ILE A 262 8.79 -13.58 2.93
C ILE A 262 7.78 -12.46 3.16
N CYS A 263 7.09 -12.51 4.31
CA CYS A 263 6.22 -11.44 4.78
C CYS A 263 6.94 -10.59 5.82
N LEU A 264 7.02 -9.30 5.55
CA LEU A 264 7.62 -8.27 6.40
C LEU A 264 6.53 -7.29 6.84
N PRO A 265 6.02 -7.39 8.08
CA PRO A 265 4.95 -6.53 8.54
C PRO A 265 5.45 -5.12 8.87
N TYR A 266 4.60 -4.12 8.56
CA TYR A 266 4.78 -2.74 8.96
C TYR A 266 4.03 -2.43 10.26
N SER A 267 4.67 -1.70 11.18
CA SER A 267 4.13 -1.15 12.42
C SER A 267 3.27 -2.16 13.21
N SER A 268 1.96 -1.95 13.28
CA SER A 268 1.01 -2.85 13.95
C SER A 268 0.68 -4.11 13.14
N GLY A 269 1.23 -4.27 11.93
CA GLY A 269 0.89 -5.32 10.98
C GLY A 269 -0.42 -5.03 10.22
N ALA A 270 -0.83 -3.76 10.12
CA ALA A 270 -1.94 -3.36 9.26
C ALA A 270 -1.57 -3.49 7.78
N PHE A 271 -0.32 -3.22 7.45
CA PHE A 271 0.24 -3.44 6.12
C PHE A 271 1.39 -4.45 6.18
N ASN A 272 1.53 -5.23 5.15
CA ASN A 272 2.60 -6.19 4.97
C ASN A 272 3.30 -5.98 3.63
N MET A 273 4.65 -5.99 3.64
CA MET A 273 5.42 -6.18 2.41
C MET A 273 5.68 -7.67 2.22
N TYR A 274 5.29 -8.19 1.08
CA TYR A 274 5.70 -9.52 0.62
C TYR A 274 6.83 -9.36 -0.38
N VAL A 275 7.95 -10.01 -0.14
CA VAL A 275 9.09 -10.05 -1.06
C VAL A 275 9.17 -11.45 -1.66
N LEU A 276 9.06 -11.55 -2.98
CA LEU A 276 9.11 -12.79 -3.76
C LEU A 276 10.46 -12.85 -4.49
N LEU A 277 11.36 -13.65 -3.96
CA LEU A 277 12.72 -13.78 -4.45
C LEU A 277 12.81 -14.98 -5.41
N PRO A 278 13.08 -14.78 -6.71
CA PRO A 278 13.22 -15.89 -7.65
C PRO A 278 14.29 -16.86 -7.20
N ASP A 279 14.08 -18.16 -7.38
CA ASP A 279 15.13 -19.15 -7.17
C ASP A 279 16.25 -18.99 -8.20
N LYS A 280 17.44 -19.55 -7.91
CA LYS A 280 18.57 -19.44 -8.83
C LYS A 280 18.23 -20.02 -10.20
N GLY A 281 18.38 -19.21 -11.23
CA GLY A 281 18.03 -19.55 -12.61
C GLY A 281 16.60 -19.15 -13.03
N CYS A 282 15.80 -18.64 -12.10
CA CYS A 282 14.49 -18.02 -12.38
C CYS A 282 14.60 -16.48 -12.44
N THR A 283 13.63 -15.84 -13.08
CA THR A 283 13.58 -14.39 -13.25
C THR A 283 12.34 -13.79 -12.59
N THR A 284 12.39 -12.48 -12.35
CA THR A 284 11.23 -11.72 -11.86
C THR A 284 10.05 -11.78 -12.83
N SER A 285 10.30 -11.78 -14.14
CA SER A 285 9.27 -11.91 -15.17
C SER A 285 8.50 -13.22 -15.05
N GLN A 286 9.18 -14.34 -14.80
CA GLN A 286 8.51 -15.64 -14.61
C GLN A 286 7.56 -15.65 -13.40
N ILE A 287 7.90 -14.91 -12.34
CA ILE A 287 6.99 -14.73 -11.20
C ILE A 287 5.77 -13.93 -11.63
N VAL A 288 5.99 -12.75 -12.25
CA VAL A 288 4.91 -11.81 -12.62
C VAL A 288 3.92 -12.44 -13.61
N GLU A 289 4.40 -13.22 -14.58
CA GLU A 289 3.55 -13.88 -15.56
C GLU A 289 2.58 -14.89 -14.94
N ASN A 290 3.00 -15.57 -13.86
CA ASN A 290 2.20 -16.61 -13.19
C ASN A 290 1.44 -16.10 -11.95
N LEU A 291 1.70 -14.86 -11.51
CA LEU A 291 1.09 -14.28 -10.31
C LEU A 291 -0.31 -13.74 -10.63
N ASN A 292 -1.30 -14.14 -9.84
CA ASN A 292 -2.68 -13.65 -9.85
C ASN A 292 -3.22 -13.65 -8.42
N ALA A 293 -4.46 -13.14 -8.19
CA ALA A 293 -5.03 -13.04 -6.86
C ALA A 293 -5.14 -14.40 -6.17
N GLU A 294 -5.52 -15.46 -6.89
CA GLU A 294 -5.65 -16.80 -6.33
C GLU A 294 -4.29 -17.39 -5.92
N SER A 295 -3.27 -17.33 -6.81
CA SER A 295 -1.92 -17.85 -6.52
C SER A 295 -1.27 -17.07 -5.37
N PHE A 296 -1.46 -15.75 -5.31
CA PHE A 296 -0.97 -14.91 -4.22
C PHE A 296 -1.63 -15.27 -2.88
N ASN A 297 -2.95 -15.41 -2.84
CA ASN A 297 -3.67 -15.84 -1.64
C ASN A 297 -3.26 -17.25 -1.19
N LYS A 298 -3.04 -18.18 -2.13
CA LYS A 298 -2.51 -19.53 -1.82
C LYS A 298 -1.11 -19.46 -1.24
N MET A 299 -0.23 -18.61 -1.77
CA MET A 299 1.10 -18.37 -1.23
C MET A 299 1.01 -17.86 0.22
N ILE A 300 0.18 -16.86 0.51
CA ILE A 300 -0.03 -16.35 1.87
C ILE A 300 -0.50 -17.46 2.81
N ALA A 301 -1.49 -18.27 2.39
CA ALA A 301 -2.06 -19.36 3.19
C ALA A 301 -1.04 -20.48 3.51
N ARG A 302 0.02 -20.64 2.70
CA ARG A 302 1.08 -21.64 2.90
C ARG A 302 2.24 -21.12 3.73
N THR A 303 2.25 -19.83 4.13
CA THR A 303 3.37 -19.30 4.89
C THR A 303 3.52 -20.00 6.23
N GLU A 304 4.75 -20.31 6.57
CA GLU A 304 5.14 -20.91 7.85
C GLU A 304 6.04 -19.96 8.64
N LYS A 305 5.89 -19.95 9.96
CA LYS A 305 6.72 -19.14 10.83
C LYS A 305 8.10 -19.78 11.03
N ARG A 306 9.15 -19.09 10.58
CA ARG A 306 10.54 -19.56 10.65
C ARG A 306 11.45 -18.48 11.24
N LYS A 307 12.47 -18.89 12.02
CA LYS A 307 13.56 -18.01 12.47
C LYS A 307 14.69 -18.12 11.45
N LEU A 308 15.07 -17.01 10.82
CA LEU A 308 16.08 -16.98 9.75
C LEU A 308 16.81 -15.63 9.72
N GLN A 309 17.96 -15.59 9.06
CA GLN A 309 18.60 -14.36 8.67
C GLN A 309 17.83 -13.78 7.48
N ILE A 310 17.47 -12.50 7.59
CA ILE A 310 16.81 -11.73 6.54
C ILE A 310 17.80 -10.68 6.07
N LYS A 311 18.07 -10.66 4.75
CA LYS A 311 18.82 -9.59 4.09
C LYS A 311 18.01 -9.05 2.94
N ILE A 312 17.78 -7.73 2.92
CA ILE A 312 17.15 -7.01 1.81
C ILE A 312 17.90 -5.71 1.56
N PRO A 313 18.04 -5.23 0.32
CA PRO A 313 18.68 -3.95 0.06
C PRO A 313 17.83 -2.80 0.62
N ARG A 314 18.50 -1.69 0.98
CA ARG A 314 17.85 -0.38 1.10
C ARG A 314 17.63 0.15 -0.31
N PHE A 315 16.41 0.60 -0.63
CA PHE A 315 16.10 1.09 -1.97
C PHE A 315 14.98 2.11 -2.00
N THR A 316 14.93 2.85 -3.08
CA THR A 316 13.78 3.69 -3.47
C THR A 316 13.32 3.21 -4.83
N ALA A 317 12.02 3.04 -5.00
CA ALA A 317 11.44 2.76 -6.31
C ALA A 317 10.39 3.81 -6.65
N SER A 318 10.37 4.23 -7.90
CA SER A 318 9.38 5.19 -8.40
C SER A 318 8.97 4.87 -9.83
N LEU A 319 7.78 5.33 -10.20
CA LEU A 319 7.26 5.25 -11.56
C LEU A 319 6.49 6.54 -11.84
N ASN A 320 6.64 7.08 -13.05
CA ASN A 320 5.78 8.13 -13.60
C ASN A 320 5.50 7.74 -15.05
N ILE A 321 4.25 7.36 -15.33
CA ILE A 321 3.88 6.74 -16.61
C ILE A 321 2.53 7.24 -17.10
N ASP A 322 2.41 7.44 -18.43
CA ASP A 322 1.12 7.49 -19.10
C ASP A 322 0.60 6.06 -19.33
N LEU A 323 -0.58 5.77 -18.78
CA LEU A 323 -1.23 4.46 -18.85
C LEU A 323 -2.17 4.32 -20.04
N LYS A 324 -2.34 5.35 -20.87
CA LYS A 324 -3.30 5.33 -22.01
C LYS A 324 -3.13 4.11 -22.89
N GLU A 325 -1.91 3.85 -23.37
CA GLU A 325 -1.65 2.71 -24.24
C GLU A 325 -1.90 1.38 -23.54
N THR A 326 -1.43 1.24 -22.31
CA THR A 326 -1.61 0.06 -21.47
C THR A 326 -3.09 -0.26 -21.27
N LEU A 327 -3.89 0.73 -20.86
CA LEU A 327 -5.32 0.56 -20.63
C LEU A 327 -6.10 0.30 -21.94
N THR A 328 -5.64 0.88 -23.05
CA THR A 328 -6.20 0.59 -24.38
C THR A 328 -5.97 -0.88 -24.77
N GLN A 329 -4.78 -1.42 -24.52
CA GLN A 329 -4.47 -2.84 -24.76
C GLN A 329 -5.27 -3.77 -23.84
N MET A 330 -5.57 -3.33 -22.62
CA MET A 330 -6.41 -4.07 -21.66
C MET A 330 -7.90 -4.06 -22.03
N GLY A 331 -8.36 -3.14 -22.88
CA GLY A 331 -9.75 -3.09 -23.36
C GLY A 331 -10.43 -1.74 -23.27
N ILE A 332 -9.89 -0.75 -22.54
CA ILE A 332 -10.47 0.60 -22.46
C ILE A 332 -10.04 1.39 -23.70
N LYS A 333 -10.90 1.47 -24.70
CA LYS A 333 -10.58 2.08 -26.02
C LYS A 333 -11.32 3.38 -26.25
N SER A 334 -12.64 3.38 -26.04
CA SER A 334 -13.51 4.51 -26.33
C SER A 334 -13.13 5.75 -25.52
N LEU A 335 -12.76 5.60 -24.24
CA LEU A 335 -12.38 6.66 -23.30
C LEU A 335 -11.34 7.64 -23.89
N PHE A 336 -10.46 7.15 -24.76
CA PHE A 336 -9.32 7.90 -25.30
C PHE A 336 -9.56 8.49 -26.69
N THR A 337 -10.78 8.40 -27.19
CA THR A 337 -11.15 8.81 -28.56
C THR A 337 -12.39 9.73 -28.54
N GLU A 338 -12.72 10.29 -29.70
CA GLU A 338 -13.95 11.06 -29.88
C GLU A 338 -15.24 10.25 -29.68
N GLN A 339 -15.14 8.93 -29.55
CA GLN A 339 -16.25 8.03 -29.23
C GLN A 339 -16.54 7.94 -27.73
N ALA A 340 -15.76 8.63 -26.90
CA ALA A 340 -15.97 8.65 -25.45
C ALA A 340 -17.37 9.20 -25.10
N GLU A 341 -18.08 8.44 -24.25
CA GLU A 341 -19.41 8.77 -23.76
C GLU A 341 -19.27 9.24 -22.29
N LEU A 342 -19.05 10.56 -22.12
CA LEU A 342 -18.78 11.21 -20.82
C LEU A 342 -19.78 12.33 -20.49
N PRO A 343 -21.10 12.13 -20.68
CA PRO A 343 -22.11 13.22 -20.61
C PRO A 343 -22.35 13.74 -19.19
N TYR A 344 -21.90 13.01 -18.16
CA TYR A 344 -22.05 13.43 -16.76
C TYR A 344 -20.84 14.21 -16.24
N ILE A 345 -19.75 14.33 -17.04
CA ILE A 345 -18.60 15.21 -16.72
C ILE A 345 -18.84 16.61 -17.23
N THR A 346 -19.26 16.73 -18.49
CA THR A 346 -19.51 18.01 -19.19
C THR A 346 -20.57 17.82 -20.26
N LYS A 347 -21.20 18.91 -20.71
CA LYS A 347 -22.15 18.89 -21.83
C LYS A 347 -21.45 18.93 -23.21
N GLN A 348 -20.16 19.14 -23.22
CA GLN A 348 -19.35 19.19 -24.43
C GLN A 348 -18.78 17.78 -24.72
N LYS A 349 -18.39 17.53 -25.96
CA LYS A 349 -17.66 16.28 -26.32
C LYS A 349 -16.30 16.29 -25.64
N LEU A 350 -16.06 15.33 -24.77
CA LEU A 350 -14.83 15.20 -24.00
C LEU A 350 -14.27 13.77 -24.18
N PHE A 351 -12.96 13.63 -24.27
CA PHE A 351 -12.25 12.37 -24.10
C PHE A 351 -10.97 12.58 -23.28
N ILE A 352 -10.47 11.52 -22.68
CA ILE A 352 -9.24 11.59 -21.87
C ILE A 352 -8.02 11.52 -22.80
N SER A 353 -7.22 12.56 -22.79
CA SER A 353 -6.03 12.65 -23.64
C SER A 353 -4.87 11.86 -23.07
N GLU A 354 -4.75 11.82 -21.74
CA GLU A 354 -3.64 11.17 -21.01
C GLU A 354 -4.11 10.73 -19.63
N ILE A 355 -3.67 9.55 -19.19
CA ILE A 355 -3.81 9.06 -17.82
C ILE A 355 -2.42 8.90 -17.24
N ARG A 356 -2.02 9.83 -16.36
CA ARG A 356 -0.71 9.76 -15.74
C ARG A 356 -0.79 9.23 -14.32
N HIS A 357 -0.03 8.17 -14.07
CA HIS A 357 0.14 7.56 -12.77
C HIS A 357 1.57 7.78 -12.27
N SER A 358 1.69 8.28 -11.05
CA SER A 358 2.97 8.42 -10.36
C SER A 358 2.93 7.74 -9.00
N ALA A 359 3.87 6.83 -8.76
CA ALA A 359 4.00 6.10 -7.50
C ALA A 359 5.44 6.17 -7.00
N LYS A 360 5.61 6.22 -5.68
CA LYS A 360 6.93 6.19 -5.04
C LYS A 360 6.85 5.46 -3.71
N ILE A 361 7.86 4.63 -3.44
CA ILE A 361 8.12 4.04 -2.13
C ILE A 361 9.58 4.22 -1.74
N GLU A 362 9.83 4.25 -0.44
CA GLU A 362 11.17 4.25 0.14
C GLU A 362 11.25 3.10 1.15
N VAL A 363 12.31 2.30 1.05
CA VAL A 363 12.56 1.13 1.91
C VAL A 363 13.91 1.28 2.56
N ASP A 364 13.93 1.50 3.88
CA ASP A 364 15.13 1.65 4.70
C ASP A 364 15.06 0.81 5.98
N GLU A 365 16.05 0.93 6.86
CA GLU A 365 16.17 0.15 8.10
C GLU A 365 15.05 0.41 9.09
N GLN A 366 14.52 1.59 9.10
CA GLN A 366 13.48 2.00 10.05
C GLN A 366 12.09 1.62 9.55
N GLY A 367 11.98 1.37 8.24
CA GLY A 367 10.70 1.48 7.58
C GLY A 367 10.33 2.95 7.47
N THR A 368 10.22 3.70 8.52
CA THR A 368 10.41 5.15 8.75
C THR A 368 10.16 5.53 10.22
N LYS A 369 11.20 6.10 10.84
CA LYS A 369 11.33 6.74 12.17
C LYS A 369 10.36 6.39 13.31
N THR A 370 10.82 5.75 14.33
CA THR A 370 11.08 6.12 15.75
C THR A 370 10.97 4.92 16.71
N ALA A 371 11.97 4.85 17.62
CA ALA A 371 12.08 4.10 18.88
C ALA A 371 12.39 2.59 18.83
N ALA A 372 13.55 2.31 19.39
CA ALA A 372 14.12 0.98 19.64
C ALA A 372 13.27 0.11 20.57
N VAL A 373 13.09 -1.16 20.20
CA VAL A 373 12.65 -2.22 21.11
C VAL A 373 13.76 -3.27 21.21
N THR A 374 14.12 -3.57 22.45
CA THR A 374 15.18 -4.51 22.84
C THR A 374 14.75 -5.95 22.53
N MET A 375 15.59 -6.70 21.81
CA MET A 375 15.36 -8.12 21.55
C MET A 375 15.80 -9.01 22.72
N ALA A 376 14.96 -9.99 23.08
CA ALA A 376 15.31 -11.12 23.92
C ALA A 376 15.79 -12.29 23.05
N GLU A 377 16.99 -12.80 23.32
CA GLU A 377 17.52 -14.01 22.72
C GLU A 377 16.77 -15.25 23.22
N ILE A 378 16.20 -16.04 22.31
CA ILE A 378 15.68 -17.39 22.60
C ILE A 378 16.57 -18.42 21.92
N ALA A 379 17.15 -19.32 22.72
CA ALA A 379 18.02 -20.39 22.26
C ALA A 379 17.28 -21.40 21.37
N ALA A 380 17.93 -21.81 20.27
CA ALA A 380 17.42 -22.77 19.29
C ALA A 380 17.70 -24.22 19.71
N THR A 381 16.70 -25.11 19.57
CA THR A 381 16.86 -26.56 19.58
C THR A 381 17.06 -27.07 18.15
N ALA A 382 17.93 -28.09 18.01
CA ALA A 382 18.44 -28.62 16.75
C ALA A 382 17.34 -29.23 15.85
N ALA A 383 16.97 -28.48 14.82
CA ALA A 383 16.43 -28.93 13.54
C ALA A 383 17.33 -28.33 12.45
N GLU A 384 17.32 -28.85 11.22
CA GLU A 384 18.09 -28.25 10.12
C GLU A 384 17.94 -26.73 10.13
N PRO A 385 19.07 -25.97 10.02
CA PRO A 385 18.97 -24.51 10.04
C PRO A 385 18.06 -24.07 8.89
N PRO A 386 17.07 -23.22 9.15
CA PRO A 386 16.20 -22.69 8.12
C PRO A 386 17.06 -21.98 7.07
N LYS A 387 16.69 -22.15 5.81
CA LYS A 387 17.34 -21.47 4.69
C LYS A 387 17.18 -19.96 4.85
N ASP A 388 18.28 -19.22 4.96
CA ASP A 388 18.26 -17.77 5.08
C ASP A 388 17.57 -17.11 3.88
N PHE A 389 16.89 -15.98 4.12
CA PHE A 389 16.28 -15.16 3.07
C PHE A 389 17.22 -14.01 2.71
N ILE A 390 17.97 -14.16 1.62
CA ILE A 390 18.97 -13.20 1.16
C ILE A 390 18.57 -12.69 -0.22
N ALA A 391 17.98 -11.49 -0.28
CA ALA A 391 17.57 -10.83 -1.51
C ALA A 391 18.78 -10.12 -2.17
N ASP A 392 19.72 -10.94 -2.63
CA ASP A 392 20.97 -10.55 -3.30
C ASP A 392 20.85 -10.48 -4.84
N ARG A 393 19.62 -10.55 -5.35
CA ARG A 393 19.26 -10.53 -6.78
C ARG A 393 17.87 -9.92 -6.97
N PRO A 394 17.47 -9.57 -8.21
CA PRO A 394 16.16 -8.98 -8.48
C PRO A 394 14.99 -9.75 -7.87
N PHE A 395 14.00 -9.03 -7.37
CA PHE A 395 12.84 -9.59 -6.72
C PHE A 395 11.57 -8.77 -7.01
N VAL A 396 10.43 -9.45 -6.92
CA VAL A 396 9.11 -8.81 -6.95
C VAL A 396 8.69 -8.52 -5.52
N TYR A 397 8.02 -7.38 -5.29
CA TYR A 397 7.45 -7.07 -3.99
C TYR A 397 6.03 -6.52 -4.11
N LEU A 398 5.23 -6.77 -3.08
CA LEU A 398 3.87 -6.28 -2.96
C LEU A 398 3.67 -5.66 -1.58
N ILE A 399 2.85 -4.60 -1.50
CA ILE A 399 2.39 -4.04 -0.22
C ILE A 399 0.87 -4.22 -0.17
N GLN A 400 0.42 -5.00 0.82
CA GLN A 400 -0.99 -5.33 1.02
C GLN A 400 -1.49 -4.79 2.36
N GLU A 401 -2.69 -4.23 2.38
CA GLU A 401 -3.43 -3.97 3.61
C GLU A 401 -4.09 -5.29 4.09
N ASN A 402 -3.83 -5.63 5.34
CA ASN A 402 -4.05 -6.98 5.86
C ASN A 402 -5.52 -7.34 6.11
N THR A 403 -6.38 -6.35 6.40
CA THR A 403 -7.78 -6.61 6.79
C THR A 403 -8.75 -6.63 5.61
N SER A 404 -8.52 -5.80 4.61
CA SER A 404 -9.28 -5.79 3.35
C SER A 404 -8.70 -6.71 2.29
N GLY A 405 -7.41 -7.07 2.41
CA GLY A 405 -6.68 -7.80 1.38
C GLY A 405 -6.26 -6.92 0.18
N ALA A 406 -6.42 -5.60 0.27
CA ALA A 406 -6.13 -4.67 -0.81
C ALA A 406 -4.64 -4.62 -1.14
N ILE A 407 -4.26 -4.85 -2.39
CA ILE A 407 -2.90 -4.70 -2.89
C ILE A 407 -2.70 -3.23 -3.29
N PHE A 408 -2.00 -2.48 -2.44
CA PHE A 408 -1.71 -1.07 -2.67
C PHE A 408 -0.58 -0.86 -3.66
N PHE A 409 0.45 -1.70 -3.61
CA PHE A 409 1.62 -1.57 -4.48
C PHE A 409 2.10 -2.92 -4.96
N ILE A 410 2.56 -2.95 -6.20
CA ILE A 410 3.34 -4.04 -6.78
C ILE A 410 4.57 -3.41 -7.45
N GLY A 411 5.74 -4.00 -7.27
CA GLY A 411 6.96 -3.51 -7.87
C GLY A 411 8.00 -4.60 -8.08
N THR A 412 9.02 -4.24 -8.84
CA THR A 412 10.22 -5.04 -9.03
C THR A 412 11.42 -4.20 -8.67
N TYR A 413 12.35 -4.75 -7.91
CA TYR A 413 13.64 -4.17 -7.64
C TYR A 413 14.72 -4.89 -8.44
N MET A 414 15.48 -4.15 -9.26
CA MET A 414 16.47 -4.69 -10.21
C MET A 414 17.92 -4.40 -9.78
N GLY A 415 18.14 -3.65 -8.69
CA GLY A 415 19.48 -3.35 -8.18
C GLY A 415 20.11 -2.08 -8.77
N ASP A 416 19.29 -1.10 -9.16
CA ASP A 416 19.69 0.23 -9.67
C ASP A 416 19.40 1.35 -8.68
#